data_6b732bc1b98b7f1e4e53113a9af9c159
#
_entry.id   6b732bc1b98b7f1e4e53113a9af9c159
#
_cell.length_a   1.000
_cell.length_b   1.000
_cell.length_c   1.000
_cell.angle_alpha   90.00
_cell.angle_beta   90.00
_cell.angle_gamma   90.00
#
_symmetry.space_group_name_H-M   'P 1'
#
loop_
_entity.id
_entity.type
_entity.pdbx_description
1 polymer ?
#
loop_
_entity_poly.entity_id
_entity_poly.type
_entity_poly.pdbx_seq_one_letter_code
_entity_poly.pdbx_strand_id
1 'polypeptide(L)'
;MACMEFTPEHRGTVRLEAREYGRSVLGAPLHYYPCRSACRLLVFAAIHGEEPETTFLLSRCLRAFDTNFGHIAFVLCANPDGATLGTRGNANGVDLNRNFATSNWNPAHVQSRSILESARDTLLSPGKAPGSEPETRALVALIESLKPESVIAMHSPIGCIDAPARTPLVERLQGALNLPWKPDIGYPTPGSFGTWCSEHRVECITLELPRLAPEL
;
A
#
# COMPACT_ATOMS: atom_id res chain seq x y z
N MET A 1 -3.33 23.25 -16.51
CA MET A 1 -2.84 22.84 -15.19
C MET A 1 -1.61 23.67 -14.88
N ALA A 2 -1.68 24.57 -13.89
CA ALA A 2 -0.50 25.32 -13.49
C ALA A 2 0.52 24.36 -12.87
N CYS A 3 1.72 24.36 -13.39
CA CYS A 3 2.84 23.65 -12.79
C CYS A 3 3.10 24.30 -11.43
N MET A 4 2.85 23.58 -10.33
CA MET A 4 3.18 24.10 -9.01
C MET A 4 4.71 24.17 -8.90
N GLU A 5 5.26 25.37 -8.77
CA GLU A 5 6.66 25.56 -8.44
C GLU A 5 6.91 25.04 -7.01
N PHE A 6 7.77 24.05 -6.90
CA PHE A 6 8.22 23.53 -5.61
C PHE A 6 9.20 24.51 -4.98
N THR A 7 8.76 25.22 -3.95
CA THR A 7 9.68 26.03 -3.17
C THR A 7 10.55 25.16 -2.24
N PRO A 8 11.79 25.55 -1.92
CA PRO A 8 12.67 24.79 -1.02
C PRO A 8 12.08 24.48 0.35
N GLU A 9 11.20 25.35 0.85
CA GLU A 9 10.55 25.20 2.15
C GLU A 9 9.59 23.99 2.19
N HIS A 10 9.06 23.57 1.05
CA HIS A 10 8.16 22.43 0.95
C HIS A 10 8.88 21.07 0.83
N ARG A 11 10.21 21.07 0.70
CA ARG A 11 10.97 19.83 0.44
C ARG A 11 11.26 18.98 1.67
N GLY A 12 11.04 19.47 2.86
CA GLY A 12 11.54 18.83 4.07
C GLY A 12 10.51 18.24 5.03
N THR A 13 9.26 18.70 5.02
CA THR A 13 8.36 18.46 6.15
C THR A 13 6.97 18.03 5.71
N VAL A 14 6.49 16.91 6.27
CA VAL A 14 5.06 16.57 6.27
C VAL A 14 4.40 17.42 7.36
N ARG A 15 3.48 18.28 6.99
CA ARG A 15 2.80 19.22 7.92
C ARG A 15 1.54 18.64 8.56
N LEU A 16 1.15 17.44 8.17
CA LEU A 16 0.03 16.72 8.77
C LEU A 16 0.47 16.07 10.08
N GLU A 17 -0.38 16.11 11.08
CA GLU A 17 -0.15 15.41 12.34
C GLU A 17 -0.48 13.92 12.16
N ALA A 18 0.51 13.08 12.45
CA ALA A 18 0.34 11.63 12.40
C ALA A 18 -0.35 11.12 13.66
N ARG A 19 -1.14 10.05 13.51
CA ARG A 19 -1.71 9.29 14.62
C ARG A 19 -1.27 7.85 14.54
N GLU A 20 -1.00 7.25 15.70
CA GLU A 20 -0.70 5.82 15.80
C GLU A 20 -1.99 5.00 15.65
N TYR A 21 -1.96 3.95 14.82
CA TYR A 21 -3.08 3.01 14.65
C TYR A 21 -2.73 1.58 15.03
N GLY A 22 -1.47 1.31 15.43
CA GLY A 22 -1.00 0.00 15.87
C GLY A 22 0.51 -0.05 15.99
N ARG A 23 1.03 -1.25 16.21
CA ARG A 23 2.46 -1.53 16.26
C ARG A 23 2.81 -2.75 15.43
N SER A 24 4.00 -2.72 14.85
CA SER A 24 4.57 -3.85 14.11
C SER A 24 5.04 -4.96 15.05
N VAL A 25 5.52 -6.07 14.48
CA VAL A 25 6.10 -7.20 15.24
C VAL A 25 7.25 -6.73 16.14
N LEU A 26 8.15 -5.87 15.64
CA LEU A 26 9.27 -5.33 16.42
C LEU A 26 8.91 -4.11 17.28
N GLY A 27 7.62 -3.75 17.33
CA GLY A 27 7.12 -2.66 18.16
C GLY A 27 7.22 -1.27 17.53
N ALA A 28 7.60 -1.17 16.25
CA ALA A 28 7.58 0.11 15.54
C ALA A 28 6.14 0.64 15.45
N PRO A 29 5.90 1.94 15.71
CA PRO A 29 4.58 2.50 15.62
C PRO A 29 4.09 2.54 14.17
N LEU A 30 2.84 2.14 13.96
CA LEU A 30 2.15 2.25 12.69
C LEU A 30 1.39 3.57 12.67
N HIS A 31 1.79 4.47 11.78
CA HIS A 31 1.24 5.82 11.72
C HIS A 31 0.35 6.02 10.49
N TYR A 32 -0.72 6.78 10.67
CA TYR A 32 -1.52 7.31 9.58
C TYR A 32 -1.73 8.82 9.72
N TYR A 33 -1.98 9.48 8.62
CA TYR A 33 -2.33 10.90 8.55
C TYR A 33 -3.82 11.01 8.30
N PRO A 34 -4.62 11.50 9.28
CA PRO A 34 -6.06 11.51 9.18
C PRO A 34 -6.57 12.56 8.18
N CYS A 35 -7.69 12.26 7.56
CA CYS A 35 -8.51 13.24 6.87
C CYS A 35 -9.20 14.19 7.87
N ARG A 36 -9.63 15.35 7.40
CA ARG A 36 -10.31 16.37 8.25
C ARG A 36 -11.82 16.16 8.34
N SER A 37 -12.39 15.36 7.46
CA SER A 37 -13.83 15.07 7.38
C SER A 37 -14.02 13.56 7.19
N ALA A 38 -15.23 13.12 6.85
CA ALA A 38 -15.48 11.71 6.54
C ALA A 38 -14.49 11.20 5.50
N CYS A 39 -13.85 10.08 5.79
CA CYS A 39 -12.85 9.49 4.91
C CYS A 39 -13.54 8.90 3.67
N ARG A 40 -13.16 9.36 2.49
CA ARG A 40 -13.62 8.77 1.23
C ARG A 40 -12.57 7.92 0.57
N LEU A 41 -11.29 8.25 0.78
CA LEU A 41 -10.17 7.56 0.20
C LEU A 41 -9.09 7.32 1.26
N LEU A 42 -8.61 6.10 1.37
CA LEU A 42 -7.37 5.78 2.06
C LEU A 42 -6.30 5.44 1.03
N VAL A 43 -5.11 6.02 1.17
CA VAL A 43 -3.94 5.65 0.35
C VAL A 43 -2.88 5.10 1.28
N PHE A 44 -2.40 3.90 1.02
CA PHE A 44 -1.30 3.34 1.80
C PHE A 44 -0.18 2.80 0.92
N ALA A 45 1.04 2.77 1.47
CA ALA A 45 2.25 2.33 0.82
C ALA A 45 3.00 1.30 1.66
N ALA A 46 3.95 0.62 1.04
CA ALA A 46 4.89 -0.31 1.67
C ALA A 46 4.24 -1.38 2.56
N ILE A 47 3.25 -2.09 2.05
CA ILE A 47 2.82 -3.37 2.64
C ILE A 47 3.93 -4.42 2.41
N HIS A 48 4.66 -4.30 1.30
CA HIS A 48 5.93 -4.99 1.08
C HIS A 48 7.08 -4.04 1.37
N GLY A 49 7.98 -4.43 2.28
CA GLY A 49 9.06 -3.55 2.71
C GLY A 49 10.13 -3.33 1.65
N GLU A 50 10.26 -4.24 0.69
CA GLU A 50 11.19 -4.13 -0.44
C GLU A 50 10.74 -3.17 -1.55
N GLU A 51 9.59 -2.50 -1.39
CA GLU A 51 9.03 -1.52 -2.32
C GLU A 51 9.14 -0.07 -1.78
N PRO A 52 10.36 0.43 -1.44
CA PRO A 52 10.55 1.71 -0.73
C PRO A 52 10.11 2.92 -1.56
N GLU A 53 10.10 2.82 -2.89
CA GLU A 53 9.64 3.86 -3.80
C GLU A 53 8.19 4.25 -3.57
N THR A 54 7.35 3.33 -3.11
CA THR A 54 5.94 3.61 -2.79
C THR A 54 5.83 4.59 -1.62
N THR A 55 6.58 4.35 -0.53
CA THR A 55 6.70 5.28 0.60
C THR A 55 7.31 6.61 0.18
N PHE A 56 8.39 6.57 -0.61
CA PHE A 56 9.07 7.77 -1.06
C PHE A 56 8.14 8.69 -1.85
N LEU A 57 7.41 8.15 -2.84
CA LEU A 57 6.49 8.93 -3.67
C LEU A 57 5.32 9.47 -2.87
N LEU A 58 4.70 8.65 -2.00
CA LEU A 58 3.58 9.09 -1.17
C LEU A 58 4.02 10.18 -0.19
N SER A 59 5.18 10.03 0.44
CA SER A 59 5.78 11.05 1.30
C SER A 59 6.07 12.34 0.53
N ARG A 60 6.58 12.24 -0.70
CA ARG A 60 6.81 13.40 -1.56
C ARG A 60 5.51 14.13 -1.90
N CYS A 61 4.44 13.41 -2.21
CA CYS A 61 3.12 13.98 -2.41
C CYS A 61 2.65 14.77 -1.17
N LEU A 62 2.72 14.18 0.03
CA LEU A 62 2.31 14.84 1.26
C LEU A 62 3.13 16.11 1.58
N ARG A 63 4.39 16.14 1.19
CA ARG A 63 5.26 17.32 1.36
C ARG A 63 5.03 18.41 0.31
N ALA A 64 4.53 18.02 -0.87
CA ALA A 64 4.31 18.92 -1.98
C ALA A 64 2.99 19.67 -1.88
N PHE A 65 2.00 19.08 -1.23
CA PHE A 65 0.68 19.69 -1.08
C PHE A 65 0.57 20.35 0.28
N ASP A 66 0.48 21.67 0.27
CA ASP A 66 0.18 22.45 1.47
C ASP A 66 -1.32 22.27 1.74
N THR A 67 -1.64 21.27 2.42
CA THR A 67 -2.69 21.12 3.17
C THR A 67 -3.95 20.43 3.22
N ASN A 68 -4.83 20.38 2.48
CA ASN A 68 -6.21 20.04 2.82
C ASN A 68 -6.69 18.84 2.01
N PHE A 69 -6.23 17.68 2.42
CA PHE A 69 -6.74 16.42 1.86
C PHE A 69 -8.11 16.04 2.44
N GLY A 70 -8.97 17.02 2.72
CA GLY A 70 -10.32 16.92 3.31
C GLY A 70 -10.88 15.55 3.59
N HIS A 71 -10.92 14.69 2.58
CA HIS A 71 -11.52 13.35 2.61
C HIS A 71 -10.52 12.20 2.39
N ILE A 72 -9.21 12.47 2.40
CA ILE A 72 -8.18 11.46 2.12
C ILE A 72 -7.33 11.25 3.36
N ALA A 73 -7.19 10.00 3.77
CA ALA A 73 -6.25 9.55 4.80
C ALA A 73 -5.06 8.84 4.16
N PHE A 74 -3.90 8.82 4.85
CA PHE A 74 -2.67 8.25 4.30
C PHE A 74 -1.96 7.38 5.33
N VAL A 75 -1.37 6.27 4.87
CA VAL A 75 -0.38 5.45 5.59
C VAL A 75 0.88 5.41 4.76
N LEU A 76 1.97 6.02 5.22
CA LEU A 76 3.22 6.07 4.46
C LEU A 76 3.94 4.73 4.42
N CYS A 77 3.79 3.92 5.45
CA CYS A 77 4.44 2.61 5.54
C CYS A 77 3.57 1.68 6.39
N ALA A 78 2.99 0.66 5.75
CA ALA A 78 2.18 -0.34 6.43
C ALA A 78 3.04 -1.46 7.06
N ASN A 79 4.29 -1.62 6.63
CA ASN A 79 5.24 -2.63 7.08
C ASN A 79 6.61 -2.00 7.40
N PRO A 80 6.74 -1.26 8.51
CA PRO A 80 7.99 -0.59 8.86
C PRO A 80 9.14 -1.55 9.16
N ASP A 81 8.85 -2.73 9.70
CA ASP A 81 9.88 -3.74 9.97
C ASP A 81 10.46 -4.28 8.66
N GLY A 82 9.61 -4.66 7.70
CA GLY A 82 10.04 -5.09 6.38
C GLY A 82 10.81 -4.00 5.64
N ALA A 83 10.34 -2.76 5.72
CA ALA A 83 11.04 -1.62 5.10
C ALA A 83 12.44 -1.40 5.70
N THR A 84 12.59 -1.56 7.02
CA THR A 84 13.88 -1.43 7.71
C THR A 84 14.82 -2.60 7.38
N LEU A 85 14.26 -3.81 7.25
CA LEU A 85 15.01 -5.03 6.96
C LEU A 85 15.31 -5.22 5.46
N GLY A 86 14.66 -4.44 4.58
CA GLY A 86 14.75 -4.61 3.12
C GLY A 86 14.10 -5.91 2.63
N THR A 87 13.05 -6.38 3.29
CA THR A 87 12.36 -7.63 2.98
C THR A 87 10.95 -7.38 2.51
N ARG A 88 10.42 -8.30 1.67
CA ARG A 88 9.03 -8.26 1.25
C ARG A 88 8.07 -8.44 2.43
N GLY A 89 8.31 -9.48 3.25
CA GLY A 89 7.52 -9.78 4.44
C GLY A 89 7.81 -8.85 5.62
N ASN A 90 7.04 -9.00 6.68
CA ASN A 90 7.31 -8.37 7.97
C ASN A 90 8.44 -9.09 8.73
N ALA A 91 8.70 -8.71 9.97
CA ALA A 91 9.76 -9.32 10.79
C ALA A 91 9.56 -10.82 11.10
N ASN A 92 8.35 -11.34 10.95
CA ASN A 92 8.07 -12.78 11.04
C ASN A 92 8.28 -13.51 9.70
N GLY A 93 8.71 -12.84 8.64
CA GLY A 93 8.84 -13.40 7.29
C GLY A 93 7.50 -13.66 6.62
N VAL A 94 6.44 -12.97 7.04
CA VAL A 94 5.09 -13.13 6.51
C VAL A 94 4.84 -12.10 5.42
N ASP A 95 4.40 -12.56 4.24
CA ASP A 95 3.83 -11.66 3.21
C ASP A 95 2.48 -11.13 3.71
N LEU A 96 2.46 -9.88 4.13
CA LEU A 96 1.25 -9.24 4.67
C LEU A 96 0.11 -9.22 3.64
N ASN A 97 0.44 -9.16 2.34
CA ASN A 97 -0.54 -9.22 1.26
C ASN A 97 -0.98 -10.67 0.91
N ARG A 98 -0.73 -11.60 1.82
CA ARG A 98 -1.25 -12.98 1.84
C ARG A 98 -1.82 -13.34 3.21
N ASN A 99 -1.88 -12.38 4.13
CA ASN A 99 -2.27 -12.62 5.52
C ASN A 99 -3.68 -12.11 5.87
N PHE A 100 -4.42 -11.51 4.95
CA PHE A 100 -5.78 -11.05 5.22
C PHE A 100 -6.75 -12.22 5.40
N ALA A 101 -7.75 -12.03 6.28
CA ALA A 101 -8.79 -12.99 6.55
C ALA A 101 -9.82 -12.99 5.41
N THR A 102 -9.56 -13.81 4.40
CA THR A 102 -10.37 -13.98 3.19
C THR A 102 -10.83 -15.42 3.04
N SER A 103 -11.91 -15.63 2.32
CA SER A 103 -12.45 -16.97 2.06
C SER A 103 -11.48 -17.88 1.28
N ASN A 104 -10.57 -17.29 0.51
CA ASN A 104 -9.56 -17.99 -0.29
C ASN A 104 -8.19 -18.06 0.39
N TRP A 105 -8.05 -17.65 1.65
CA TRP A 105 -6.76 -17.74 2.34
C TRP A 105 -6.21 -19.19 2.31
N ASN A 106 -4.91 -19.32 2.11
CA ASN A 106 -4.25 -20.62 1.97
C ASN A 106 -2.98 -20.66 2.81
N PRO A 107 -2.76 -21.68 3.66
CA PRO A 107 -1.57 -21.81 4.49
C PRO A 107 -0.28 -22.16 3.71
N ALA A 108 -0.38 -22.49 2.44
CA ALA A 108 0.79 -22.80 1.63
C ALA A 108 1.70 -21.55 1.47
N HIS A 109 3.01 -21.78 1.54
CA HIS A 109 3.99 -20.73 1.28
C HIS A 109 3.86 -20.18 -0.14
N VAL A 110 4.07 -18.89 -0.25
CA VAL A 110 4.00 -18.17 -1.53
C VAL A 110 5.41 -17.99 -2.08
N GLN A 111 5.61 -18.41 -3.32
CA GLN A 111 6.84 -18.12 -4.04
C GLN A 111 6.76 -16.70 -4.58
N SER A 112 7.71 -15.86 -4.21
CA SER A 112 7.89 -14.53 -4.76
C SER A 112 9.25 -14.43 -5.43
N ARG A 113 9.30 -13.80 -6.60
CA ARG A 113 10.55 -13.50 -7.29
C ARG A 113 10.94 -12.07 -7.05
N SER A 114 11.98 -11.86 -6.25
CA SER A 114 12.62 -10.54 -6.16
C SER A 114 13.40 -10.26 -7.43
N ILE A 115 13.25 -9.05 -7.96
CA ILE A 115 13.93 -8.59 -9.19
C ILE A 115 14.80 -7.36 -8.95
N LEU A 116 14.94 -6.93 -7.66
CA LEU A 116 15.59 -5.64 -7.35
C LEU A 116 17.10 -5.68 -7.52
N GLU A 117 17.78 -6.70 -7.00
CA GLU A 117 19.24 -6.81 -7.06
C GLU A 117 19.69 -7.98 -7.94
N SER A 118 19.11 -9.12 -7.72
CA SER A 118 19.29 -10.31 -8.53
C SER A 118 18.01 -11.13 -8.55
N ALA A 119 17.67 -11.72 -9.70
CA ALA A 119 16.51 -12.58 -9.79
C ALA A 119 16.67 -13.79 -8.87
N ARG A 120 15.91 -13.82 -7.78
CA ARG A 120 15.89 -14.94 -6.83
C ARG A 120 14.47 -15.23 -6.39
N ASP A 121 14.17 -16.50 -6.24
CA ASP A 121 12.90 -16.96 -5.69
C ASP A 121 13.00 -17.03 -4.16
N THR A 122 12.04 -16.43 -3.48
CA THR A 122 11.93 -16.44 -2.03
C THR A 122 10.60 -17.07 -1.64
N LEU A 123 10.63 -17.99 -0.69
CA LEU A 123 9.41 -18.53 -0.10
C LEU A 123 9.00 -17.67 1.09
N LEU A 124 7.77 -17.20 1.05
CA LEU A 124 7.19 -16.36 2.09
C LEU A 124 6.02 -17.08 2.74
N SER A 125 5.90 -16.91 4.05
CA SER A 125 4.77 -17.44 4.80
C SER A 125 3.52 -16.54 4.59
N PRO A 126 2.31 -17.11 4.47
CA PRO A 126 1.07 -16.36 4.57
C PRO A 126 0.65 -16.08 6.02
N GLY A 127 1.48 -16.45 7.00
CA GLY A 127 1.18 -16.39 8.42
C GLY A 127 0.66 -17.71 8.98
N LYS A 128 0.54 -17.79 10.31
CA LYS A 128 0.04 -18.96 11.03
C LYS A 128 -1.46 -19.17 10.86
N ALA A 129 -2.18 -18.08 10.61
CA ALA A 129 -3.62 -18.03 10.39
C ALA A 129 -3.95 -16.74 9.63
N PRO A 130 -5.16 -16.63 9.03
CA PRO A 130 -5.63 -15.36 8.46
C PRO A 130 -5.60 -14.27 9.54
N GLY A 131 -5.00 -13.12 9.21
CA GLY A 131 -4.89 -11.99 10.15
C GLY A 131 -3.97 -12.25 11.35
N SER A 132 -3.02 -13.18 11.25
CA SER A 132 -2.10 -13.48 12.36
C SER A 132 -1.15 -12.32 12.67
N GLU A 133 -0.83 -11.49 11.68
CA GLU A 133 0.16 -10.43 11.84
C GLU A 133 -0.44 -9.14 12.44
N PRO A 134 0.29 -8.47 13.35
CA PRO A 134 -0.20 -7.26 13.99
C PRO A 134 -0.42 -6.13 12.99
N GLU A 135 0.43 -5.99 11.97
CA GLU A 135 0.31 -4.98 10.91
C GLU A 135 -0.98 -5.19 10.11
N THR A 136 -1.29 -6.44 9.74
CA THR A 136 -2.52 -6.78 9.02
C THR A 136 -3.76 -6.43 9.85
N ARG A 137 -3.79 -6.83 11.13
CA ARG A 137 -4.92 -6.52 12.03
C ARG A 137 -5.08 -5.02 12.23
N ALA A 138 -3.97 -4.30 12.41
CA ALA A 138 -4.01 -2.86 12.60
C ALA A 138 -4.55 -2.14 11.37
N LEU A 139 -4.11 -2.53 10.16
CA LEU A 139 -4.60 -1.95 8.91
C LEU A 139 -6.10 -2.22 8.70
N VAL A 140 -6.56 -3.44 8.97
CA VAL A 140 -7.99 -3.79 8.94
C VAL A 140 -8.78 -2.92 9.91
N ALA A 141 -8.36 -2.84 11.17
CA ALA A 141 -9.03 -2.03 12.19
C ALA A 141 -9.07 -0.54 11.82
N LEU A 142 -8.01 -0.01 11.20
CA LEU A 142 -7.98 1.36 10.68
C LEU A 142 -9.04 1.56 9.58
N ILE A 143 -9.11 0.65 8.62
CA ILE A 143 -10.08 0.73 7.52
C ILE A 143 -11.52 0.63 8.04
N GLU A 144 -11.79 -0.29 8.96
CA GLU A 144 -13.10 -0.44 9.60
C GLU A 144 -13.52 0.81 10.41
N SER A 145 -12.55 1.49 11.02
CA SER A 145 -12.77 2.76 11.74
C SER A 145 -13.03 3.94 10.80
N LEU A 146 -12.23 4.07 9.74
CA LEU A 146 -12.31 5.18 8.79
C LEU A 146 -13.46 5.02 7.80
N LYS A 147 -13.83 3.78 7.46
CA LYS A 147 -14.87 3.40 6.49
C LYS A 147 -14.71 4.14 5.15
N PRO A 148 -13.54 4.07 4.51
CA PRO A 148 -13.33 4.71 3.22
C PRO A 148 -14.22 4.08 2.14
N GLU A 149 -14.67 4.87 1.17
CA GLU A 149 -15.36 4.38 -0.02
C GLU A 149 -14.41 3.57 -0.90
N SER A 150 -13.15 4.05 -1.00
CA SER A 150 -12.11 3.44 -1.83
C SER A 150 -10.78 3.39 -1.09
N VAL A 151 -9.94 2.43 -1.45
CA VAL A 151 -8.56 2.32 -0.97
C VAL A 151 -7.61 2.18 -2.16
N ILE A 152 -6.51 2.94 -2.16
CA ILE A 152 -5.39 2.74 -3.07
C ILE A 152 -4.25 2.10 -2.29
N ALA A 153 -3.90 0.86 -2.67
CA ALA A 153 -2.72 0.16 -2.20
C ALA A 153 -1.58 0.39 -3.20
N MET A 154 -0.52 1.07 -2.77
CA MET A 154 0.63 1.34 -3.62
C MET A 154 1.63 0.19 -3.56
N HIS A 155 1.97 -0.33 -4.72
CA HIS A 155 2.93 -1.41 -4.96
C HIS A 155 3.94 -1.04 -6.04
N SER A 156 4.90 -1.89 -6.28
CA SER A 156 5.84 -1.87 -7.40
C SER A 156 6.41 -3.29 -7.67
N PRO A 157 6.98 -3.59 -8.83
CA PRO A 157 7.32 -2.70 -9.96
C PRO A 157 6.55 -3.00 -11.27
N ILE A 158 5.30 -3.46 -11.23
CA ILE A 158 4.58 -4.00 -12.41
C ILE A 158 4.17 -2.90 -13.41
N GLY A 159 4.00 -1.66 -12.98
CA GLY A 159 3.67 -0.54 -13.85
C GLY A 159 2.24 -0.58 -14.41
N CYS A 160 1.23 -0.75 -13.56
CA CYS A 160 -0.17 -0.77 -13.99
C CYS A 160 -1.13 -0.31 -12.87
N ILE A 161 -2.37 -0.13 -13.24
CA ILE A 161 -3.49 0.07 -12.32
C ILE A 161 -4.29 -1.22 -12.30
N ASP A 162 -4.14 -2.02 -11.25
CA ASP A 162 -4.87 -3.26 -11.06
C ASP A 162 -6.15 -2.98 -10.26
N ALA A 163 -7.29 -3.21 -10.89
CA ALA A 163 -8.59 -3.03 -10.26
C ALA A 163 -9.63 -3.86 -11.03
N PRO A 164 -10.55 -4.55 -10.34
CA PRO A 164 -11.51 -5.46 -10.97
C PRO A 164 -12.52 -4.74 -11.87
N ALA A 165 -12.70 -3.43 -11.70
CA ALA A 165 -13.61 -2.62 -12.50
C ALA A 165 -12.97 -1.29 -12.88
N ARG A 166 -13.37 -0.77 -14.05
CA ARG A 166 -12.93 0.54 -14.55
C ARG A 166 -13.84 1.63 -14.01
N THR A 167 -13.62 2.01 -12.75
CA THR A 167 -14.40 3.04 -12.07
C THR A 167 -13.94 4.47 -12.45
N PRO A 168 -14.70 5.52 -12.13
CA PRO A 168 -14.27 6.89 -12.35
C PRO A 168 -12.92 7.23 -11.68
N LEU A 169 -12.60 6.61 -10.54
CA LEU A 169 -11.30 6.80 -9.88
C LEU A 169 -10.18 6.15 -10.70
N VAL A 170 -10.38 4.92 -11.18
CA VAL A 170 -9.44 4.23 -12.09
C VAL A 170 -9.18 5.05 -13.35
N GLU A 171 -10.24 5.60 -13.98
CA GLU A 171 -10.11 6.42 -15.18
C GLU A 171 -9.29 7.70 -14.94
N ARG A 172 -9.50 8.35 -13.79
CA ARG A 172 -8.71 9.52 -13.38
C ARG A 172 -7.23 9.16 -13.16
N LEU A 173 -6.97 8.05 -12.47
CA LEU A 173 -5.60 7.58 -12.26
C LEU A 173 -4.93 7.23 -13.59
N GLN A 174 -5.62 6.51 -14.47
CA GLN A 174 -5.12 6.17 -15.79
C GLN A 174 -4.76 7.41 -16.62
N GLY A 175 -5.65 8.40 -16.66
CA GLY A 175 -5.41 9.66 -17.37
C GLY A 175 -4.29 10.50 -16.78
N ALA A 176 -4.10 10.46 -15.45
CA ALA A 176 -3.08 11.24 -14.76
C ALA A 176 -1.68 10.61 -14.82
N LEU A 177 -1.61 9.28 -14.74
CA LEU A 177 -0.36 8.52 -14.58
C LEU A 177 0.12 7.88 -15.88
N ASN A 178 -0.75 7.80 -16.90
CA ASN A 178 -0.48 7.10 -18.17
C ASN A 178 -0.07 5.63 -17.96
N LEU A 179 -0.65 4.98 -16.96
CA LEU A 179 -0.43 3.56 -16.70
C LEU A 179 -1.57 2.72 -17.28
N PRO A 180 -1.30 1.51 -17.79
CA PRO A 180 -2.35 0.63 -18.28
C PRO A 180 -3.23 0.14 -17.12
N TRP A 181 -4.55 0.13 -17.35
CA TRP A 181 -5.47 -0.56 -16.47
C TRP A 181 -5.47 -2.06 -16.76
N LYS A 182 -5.46 -2.88 -15.72
CA LYS A 182 -5.60 -4.32 -15.77
C LYS A 182 -6.72 -4.76 -14.83
N PRO A 183 -7.69 -5.55 -15.30
CA PRO A 183 -8.74 -6.10 -14.42
C PRO A 183 -8.24 -7.21 -13.51
N ASP A 184 -7.07 -7.78 -13.82
CA ASP A 184 -6.42 -8.89 -13.12
C ASP A 184 -4.92 -8.89 -13.45
N ILE A 185 -4.09 -9.16 -12.45
CA ILE A 185 -2.62 -9.25 -12.61
C ILE A 185 -2.17 -10.59 -13.19
N GLY A 186 -3.08 -11.55 -13.43
CA GLY A 186 -2.82 -12.79 -14.14
C GLY A 186 -2.34 -13.97 -13.30
N TYR A 187 -2.39 -13.86 -11.96
CA TYR A 187 -2.07 -14.96 -11.05
C TYR A 187 -2.88 -14.89 -9.75
N PRO A 188 -3.18 -16.05 -9.11
CA PRO A 188 -3.96 -16.07 -7.88
C PRO A 188 -3.22 -15.44 -6.71
N THR A 189 -3.96 -14.65 -5.92
CA THR A 189 -3.45 -13.95 -4.74
C THR A 189 -4.27 -14.30 -3.47
N PRO A 190 -4.24 -15.55 -3.01
CA PRO A 190 -5.02 -15.96 -1.84
C PRO A 190 -4.59 -15.17 -0.61
N GLY A 191 -5.55 -14.73 0.21
CA GLY A 191 -5.27 -13.93 1.40
C GLY A 191 -4.84 -12.49 1.12
N SER A 192 -5.05 -11.97 -0.10
CA SER A 192 -4.62 -10.63 -0.46
C SER A 192 -5.55 -9.54 0.10
N PHE A 193 -5.01 -8.33 0.20
CA PHE A 193 -5.78 -7.13 0.54
C PHE A 193 -6.92 -6.87 -0.46
N GLY A 194 -6.65 -7.03 -1.75
CA GLY A 194 -7.67 -6.84 -2.80
C GLY A 194 -8.84 -7.81 -2.64
N THR A 195 -8.58 -9.10 -2.32
CA THR A 195 -9.63 -10.06 -2.01
C THR A 195 -10.43 -9.66 -0.78
N TRP A 196 -9.73 -9.26 0.29
CA TRP A 196 -10.39 -8.79 1.52
C TRP A 196 -11.31 -7.59 1.25
N CYS A 197 -10.85 -6.59 0.51
CA CYS A 197 -11.67 -5.44 0.12
C CYS A 197 -12.91 -5.86 -0.67
N SER A 198 -12.76 -6.77 -1.64
CA SER A 198 -13.87 -7.29 -2.43
C SER A 198 -14.95 -7.95 -1.57
N GLU A 199 -14.55 -8.77 -0.60
CA GLU A 199 -15.46 -9.43 0.33
C GLU A 199 -16.16 -8.45 1.28
N HIS A 200 -15.53 -7.30 1.59
CA HIS A 200 -16.05 -6.26 2.46
C HIS A 200 -16.70 -5.09 1.71
N ARG A 201 -16.84 -5.19 0.38
CA ARG A 201 -17.44 -4.17 -0.49
C ARG A 201 -16.75 -2.81 -0.42
N VAL A 202 -15.44 -2.81 -0.26
CA VAL A 202 -14.59 -1.64 -0.36
C VAL A 202 -13.95 -1.64 -1.74
N GLU A 203 -14.03 -0.52 -2.47
CA GLU A 203 -13.30 -0.39 -3.74
C GLU A 203 -11.80 -0.43 -3.46
N CYS A 204 -11.09 -1.39 -4.05
CA CYS A 204 -9.63 -1.49 -3.97
C CYS A 204 -9.00 -1.27 -5.33
N ILE A 205 -8.01 -0.39 -5.36
CA ILE A 205 -7.15 -0.15 -6.51
C ILE A 205 -5.73 -0.46 -6.09
N THR A 206 -5.09 -1.43 -6.73
CA THR A 206 -3.66 -1.65 -6.59
C THR A 206 -2.94 -0.79 -7.61
N LEU A 207 -2.26 0.25 -7.13
CA LEU A 207 -1.44 1.11 -7.96
C LEU A 207 -0.02 0.55 -7.99
N GLU A 208 0.30 -0.16 -9.04
CA GLU A 208 1.61 -0.71 -9.31
C GLU A 208 2.49 0.35 -9.99
N LEU A 209 3.43 0.88 -9.25
CA LEU A 209 4.41 1.82 -9.83
C LEU A 209 5.30 1.09 -10.83
N PRO A 210 5.78 1.76 -11.87
CA PRO A 210 6.83 1.21 -12.72
C PRO A 210 8.14 1.15 -11.94
N ARG A 211 9.07 0.33 -12.41
CA ARG A 211 10.44 0.29 -11.86
C ARG A 211 11.06 1.69 -11.97
N LEU A 212 11.32 2.32 -10.83
CA LEU A 212 11.84 3.70 -10.79
C LEU A 212 13.37 3.78 -10.80
N ALA A 213 14.06 2.69 -10.44
CA ALA A 213 15.51 2.66 -10.55
C ALA A 213 15.92 2.40 -11.99
N PRO A 214 16.68 3.29 -12.65
CA PRO A 214 17.36 2.93 -13.87
C PRO A 214 18.31 1.75 -13.55
N GLU A 215 18.47 0.86 -14.50
CA GLU A 215 19.54 -0.14 -14.41
C GLU A 215 20.87 0.62 -14.33
N LEU A 216 21.51 0.54 -13.15
CA LEU A 216 22.86 1.04 -12.94
C LEU A 216 23.86 0.09 -13.61
#